data_fd6e0aeea7be3943ea7798e73ec00b4c
#
_entry.id   fd6e0aeea7be3943ea7798e73ec00b4c
#
_cell.length_a   1.000
_cell.length_b   1.000
_cell.length_c   1.000
_cell.angle_alpha   90.00
_cell.angle_beta   90.00
_cell.angle_gamma   90.00
#
_symmetry.space_group_name_H-M   'P 1'
#
loop_
_entity.id
_entity.type
_entity.pdbx_description
1 polymer ?
#
loop_
_entity_poly.entity_id
_entity_poly.type
_entity_poly.pdbx_seq_one_letter_code
_entity_poly.pdbx_strand_id
1 'polypeptide(L)'
;VTELLAFVVSHRAEMATRLAEHVVLVSASTAIAAAIGIPLGVIAARRPSLARPIVGFANLAQTIPSLALFGFLIPLPFIGGIGTRTALVALTVYAVLPILRSTITGLQGVPPAVVECAVAMGLTPRQVLRQVEWPLALPSIVSGLRVAVVIGVGTATIASAIGAGGLGDYIFRGLAMVDATVILAGALPAALLALAADAALAAAGHLADPRRRSRRNWVVLTTVAILAAGTLVAGRTSTGRVDIVVGSKNFTEQVVLGELVAQVIERQGLTVDRRLNLGGTAIAHEALLSGGIDVYVEYTGTSLTAIFNEPVSADSEAVYQTVRDRYAAVGVTLMPRLGFNNTFAVLVRGDEAKRLGMTTVSELAGTVRLKADATWNAGFGYEFLERPDGFKGLSAAYGLQFAQAPRVMDLNLIYRALAAGEIDVTAGDATSGQIEALGLAVLEDDRRYFPVYDAAPVARAATMLQYPAAAAALRSLESRITAAEMRRMNYAVDGEKQDPAAVVRAFLDKIGGF
;
A
#
# COMPACT_ATOMS: atom_id res chain seq x y z
N VAL A 1 -14.82 4.37 20.50
CA VAL A 1 -14.25 5.73 20.55
C VAL A 1 -13.05 5.77 21.51
N THR A 2 -13.17 5.16 22.69
CA THR A 2 -12.10 5.14 23.72
C THR A 2 -10.84 4.41 23.21
N GLU A 3 -11.01 3.28 22.53
CA GLU A 3 -9.93 2.50 21.93
C GLU A 3 -9.20 3.28 20.83
N LEU A 4 -9.96 3.95 19.96
CA LEU A 4 -9.38 4.80 18.91
C LEU A 4 -8.55 5.95 19.49
N LEU A 5 -9.05 6.62 20.53
CA LEU A 5 -8.30 7.68 21.20
C LEU A 5 -7.03 7.15 21.87
N ALA A 6 -7.10 6.00 22.53
CA ALA A 6 -5.93 5.35 23.12
C ALA A 6 -4.89 4.99 22.04
N PHE A 7 -5.32 4.43 20.90
CA PHE A 7 -4.47 4.11 19.76
C PHE A 7 -3.79 5.36 19.19
N VAL A 8 -4.55 6.44 18.95
CA VAL A 8 -4.02 7.71 18.44
C VAL A 8 -2.98 8.32 19.37
N VAL A 9 -3.23 8.28 20.69
CA VAL A 9 -2.29 8.81 21.69
C VAL A 9 -1.00 7.99 21.74
N SER A 10 -1.09 6.66 21.71
CA SER A 10 0.07 5.77 21.74
C SER A 10 0.93 5.88 20.46
N HIS A 11 0.31 6.11 19.29
CA HIS A 11 1.00 6.20 17.98
C HIS A 11 1.15 7.64 17.48
N ARG A 12 1.01 8.65 18.35
CA ARG A 12 0.98 10.07 17.95
C ARG A 12 2.16 10.54 17.09
N ALA A 13 3.36 10.05 17.37
CA ALA A 13 4.58 10.43 16.62
C ALA A 13 4.55 9.86 15.20
N GLU A 14 4.24 8.57 15.05
CA GLU A 14 4.07 7.92 13.76
C GLU A 14 2.94 8.58 12.96
N MET A 15 1.81 8.82 13.59
CA MET A 15 0.65 9.47 12.96
C MET A 15 0.97 10.89 12.46
N ALA A 16 1.73 11.68 13.21
CA ALA A 16 2.19 12.99 12.79
C ALA A 16 3.10 12.90 11.54
N THR A 17 4.00 11.92 11.50
CA THR A 17 4.85 11.66 10.33
C THR A 17 4.01 11.26 9.11
N ARG A 18 3.09 10.29 9.24
CA ARG A 18 2.21 9.85 8.16
C ARG A 18 1.28 10.97 7.67
N LEU A 19 0.79 11.81 8.57
CA LEU A 19 0.02 12.99 8.19
C LEU A 19 0.87 14.01 7.42
N ALA A 20 2.10 14.27 7.84
CA ALA A 20 3.02 15.17 7.15
C ALA A 20 3.35 14.66 5.73
N GLU A 21 3.68 13.37 5.58
CA GLU A 21 3.88 12.71 4.28
C GLU A 21 2.68 12.91 3.36
N HIS A 22 1.47 12.67 3.88
CA HIS A 22 0.22 12.82 3.15
C HIS A 22 0.01 14.26 2.66
N VAL A 23 0.23 15.25 3.54
CA VAL A 23 0.13 16.68 3.20
C VAL A 23 1.14 17.06 2.13
N VAL A 24 2.39 16.59 2.24
CA VAL A 24 3.44 16.86 1.25
C VAL A 24 3.09 16.26 -0.12
N LEU A 25 2.66 15.00 -0.16
CA LEU A 25 2.26 14.33 -1.41
C LEU A 25 1.13 15.09 -2.12
N VAL A 26 0.05 15.40 -1.41
CA VAL A 26 -1.12 16.08 -1.97
C VAL A 26 -0.76 17.50 -2.41
N SER A 27 -0.03 18.24 -1.58
CA SER A 27 0.34 19.63 -1.88
C SER A 27 1.29 19.71 -3.08
N ALA A 28 2.31 18.85 -3.13
CA ALA A 28 3.28 18.84 -4.22
C ALA A 28 2.61 18.42 -5.54
N SER A 29 1.82 17.34 -5.54
CA SER A 29 1.10 16.89 -6.76
C SER A 29 0.12 17.92 -7.26
N THR A 30 -0.63 18.57 -6.37
CA THR A 30 -1.58 19.65 -6.75
C THR A 30 -0.84 20.87 -7.30
N ALA A 31 0.30 21.25 -6.71
CA ALA A 31 1.10 22.36 -7.21
C ALA A 31 1.65 22.09 -8.63
N ILE A 32 2.19 20.87 -8.86
CA ILE A 32 2.65 20.45 -10.19
C ILE A 32 1.47 20.41 -11.17
N ALA A 33 0.33 19.85 -10.76
CA ALA A 33 -0.87 19.80 -11.59
C ALA A 33 -1.41 21.20 -11.93
N ALA A 34 -1.34 22.15 -11.01
CA ALA A 34 -1.69 23.55 -11.27
C ALA A 34 -0.71 24.21 -12.24
N ALA A 35 0.59 23.96 -12.09
CA ALA A 35 1.62 24.48 -12.98
C ALA A 35 1.47 23.95 -14.43
N ILE A 36 0.88 22.77 -14.62
CA ILE A 36 0.57 22.17 -15.92
C ILE A 36 -0.84 22.53 -16.40
N GLY A 37 -1.83 22.31 -15.54
CA GLY A 37 -3.26 22.41 -15.89
C GLY A 37 -3.73 23.84 -16.17
N ILE A 38 -3.21 24.82 -15.42
CA ILE A 38 -3.59 26.23 -15.63
C ILE A 38 -3.09 26.75 -16.98
N PRO A 39 -1.80 26.63 -17.35
CA PRO A 39 -1.32 27.06 -18.67
C PRO A 39 -2.02 26.34 -19.82
N LEU A 40 -2.21 25.00 -19.69
CA LEU A 40 -2.94 24.23 -20.71
C LEU A 40 -4.39 24.67 -20.81
N GLY A 41 -5.04 25.02 -19.69
CA GLY A 41 -6.39 25.57 -19.66
C GLY A 41 -6.50 26.92 -20.35
N VAL A 42 -5.53 27.82 -20.15
CA VAL A 42 -5.46 29.11 -20.86
C VAL A 42 -5.28 28.91 -22.37
N ILE A 43 -4.39 27.99 -22.78
CA ILE A 43 -4.19 27.65 -24.20
C ILE A 43 -5.46 27.08 -24.81
N ALA A 44 -6.10 26.12 -24.13
CA ALA A 44 -7.33 25.50 -24.59
C ALA A 44 -8.50 26.50 -24.68
N ALA A 45 -8.64 27.42 -23.72
CA ALA A 45 -9.67 28.46 -23.76
C ALA A 45 -9.50 29.41 -24.97
N ARG A 46 -8.25 29.69 -25.36
CA ARG A 46 -7.93 30.62 -26.45
C ARG A 46 -7.80 30.00 -27.82
N ARG A 47 -7.58 28.69 -27.91
CA ARG A 47 -7.39 27.94 -29.15
C ARG A 47 -8.33 26.73 -29.20
N PRO A 48 -9.57 26.91 -29.74
CA PRO A 48 -10.56 25.83 -29.80
C PRO A 48 -10.09 24.55 -30.49
N SER A 49 -9.17 24.66 -31.46
CA SER A 49 -8.55 23.52 -32.14
C SER A 49 -7.71 22.62 -31.21
N LEU A 50 -7.10 23.22 -30.19
CA LEU A 50 -6.29 22.49 -29.18
C LEU A 50 -7.11 22.06 -27.97
N ALA A 51 -8.28 22.64 -27.74
CA ALA A 51 -9.12 22.32 -26.58
C ALA A 51 -9.54 20.85 -26.57
N ARG A 52 -10.02 20.33 -27.72
CA ARG A 52 -10.48 18.94 -27.83
C ARG A 52 -9.37 17.91 -27.53
N PRO A 53 -8.16 17.96 -28.14
CA PRO A 53 -7.12 16.99 -27.83
C PRO A 53 -6.59 17.13 -26.40
N ILE A 54 -6.41 18.36 -25.86
CA ILE A 54 -5.92 18.58 -24.50
C ILE A 54 -6.91 18.00 -23.47
N VAL A 55 -8.19 18.35 -23.58
CA VAL A 55 -9.22 17.84 -22.67
C VAL A 55 -9.44 16.33 -22.87
N GLY A 56 -9.38 15.87 -24.11
CA GLY A 56 -9.50 14.45 -24.46
C GLY A 56 -8.40 13.59 -23.80
N PHE A 57 -7.16 14.03 -23.87
CA PHE A 57 -6.04 13.35 -23.22
C PHE A 57 -6.18 13.33 -21.68
N ALA A 58 -6.54 14.48 -21.08
CA ALA A 58 -6.73 14.56 -19.65
C ALA A 58 -7.93 13.71 -19.17
N ASN A 59 -9.01 13.62 -19.97
CA ASN A 59 -10.13 12.71 -19.70
C ASN A 59 -9.68 11.25 -19.72
N LEU A 60 -8.95 10.85 -20.77
CA LEU A 60 -8.45 9.47 -20.89
C LEU A 60 -7.61 9.09 -19.67
N ALA A 61 -6.74 9.98 -19.20
CA ALA A 61 -5.93 9.74 -18.02
C ALA A 61 -6.77 9.45 -16.75
N GLN A 62 -7.91 10.13 -16.59
CA GLN A 62 -8.82 9.89 -15.45
C GLN A 62 -9.71 8.65 -15.59
N THR A 63 -9.84 8.05 -16.78
CA THR A 63 -10.58 6.79 -16.93
C THR A 63 -9.79 5.58 -16.44
N ILE A 64 -8.47 5.70 -16.33
CA ILE A 64 -7.62 4.63 -15.79
C ILE A 64 -7.88 4.50 -14.29
N PRO A 65 -8.26 3.32 -13.74
CA PRO A 65 -8.36 3.14 -12.29
C PRO A 65 -7.05 3.49 -11.58
N SER A 66 -7.13 4.19 -10.43
CA SER A 66 -5.95 4.68 -9.72
C SER A 66 -4.93 3.58 -9.40
N LEU A 67 -5.41 2.44 -8.91
CA LEU A 67 -4.55 1.30 -8.60
C LEU A 67 -3.84 0.75 -9.87
N ALA A 68 -4.56 0.71 -11.00
CA ALA A 68 -3.98 0.30 -12.29
C ALA A 68 -2.93 1.31 -12.78
N LEU A 69 -3.17 2.62 -12.61
CA LEU A 69 -2.19 3.63 -12.97
C LEU A 69 -0.90 3.49 -12.16
N PHE A 70 -0.98 3.24 -10.85
CA PHE A 70 0.20 2.94 -10.04
C PHE A 70 0.94 1.72 -10.59
N GLY A 71 0.24 0.63 -10.89
CA GLY A 71 0.84 -0.58 -11.47
C GLY A 71 1.53 -0.34 -12.81
N PHE A 72 0.94 0.47 -13.70
CA PHE A 72 1.55 0.84 -14.98
C PHE A 72 2.79 1.73 -14.84
N LEU A 73 2.84 2.56 -13.81
CA LEU A 73 3.97 3.45 -13.60
C LEU A 73 5.19 2.72 -13.02
N ILE A 74 5.00 1.70 -12.18
CA ILE A 74 6.09 1.00 -11.47
C ILE A 74 7.22 0.56 -12.42
N PRO A 75 6.98 -0.12 -13.56
CA PRO A 75 8.05 -0.61 -14.42
C PRO A 75 8.68 0.46 -15.32
N LEU A 76 8.17 1.70 -15.31
CA LEU A 76 8.67 2.73 -16.22
C LEU A 76 10.05 3.25 -15.76
N PRO A 77 11.04 3.32 -16.65
CA PRO A 77 12.34 3.89 -16.33
C PRO A 77 12.20 5.38 -16.00
N PHE A 78 13.01 5.89 -15.06
CA PHE A 78 13.13 7.29 -14.61
C PHE A 78 11.96 7.84 -13.79
N ILE A 79 10.71 7.46 -14.07
CA ILE A 79 9.51 7.95 -13.37
C ILE A 79 8.85 6.88 -12.51
N GLY A 80 9.13 5.62 -12.78
CA GLY A 80 8.60 4.46 -12.05
C GLY A 80 9.37 4.14 -10.77
N GLY A 81 9.13 2.93 -10.28
CA GLY A 81 9.59 2.44 -8.98
C GLY A 81 8.48 2.53 -7.93
N ILE A 82 8.83 2.16 -6.70
CA ILE A 82 7.91 2.15 -5.56
C ILE A 82 8.12 3.41 -4.72
N GLY A 83 7.05 3.91 -4.10
CA GLY A 83 7.10 5.01 -3.17
C GLY A 83 6.69 6.37 -3.73
N THR A 84 7.18 7.42 -3.10
CA THR A 84 6.74 8.81 -3.26
C THR A 84 6.81 9.33 -4.70
N ARG A 85 7.84 8.95 -5.48
CA ARG A 85 8.03 9.44 -6.86
C ARG A 85 6.88 9.01 -7.77
N THR A 86 6.58 7.73 -7.81
CA THR A 86 5.49 7.15 -8.62
C THR A 86 4.14 7.68 -8.16
N ALA A 87 3.94 7.79 -6.85
CA ALA A 87 2.74 8.40 -6.28
C ALA A 87 2.56 9.84 -6.74
N LEU A 88 3.62 10.66 -6.70
CA LEU A 88 3.57 12.06 -7.12
C LEU A 88 3.15 12.21 -8.59
N VAL A 89 3.67 11.37 -9.48
CA VAL A 89 3.28 11.36 -10.89
C VAL A 89 1.80 11.00 -11.06
N ALA A 90 1.36 9.91 -10.44
CA ALA A 90 -0.04 9.47 -10.55
C ALA A 90 -1.02 10.50 -9.99
N LEU A 91 -0.75 11.03 -8.79
CA LEU A 91 -1.60 12.07 -8.19
C LEU A 91 -1.66 13.33 -9.06
N THR A 92 -0.52 13.73 -9.65
CA THR A 92 -0.47 14.86 -10.58
C THR A 92 -1.37 14.63 -11.79
N VAL A 93 -1.30 13.44 -12.40
CA VAL A 93 -2.14 13.09 -13.56
C VAL A 93 -3.63 13.22 -13.24
N TYR A 94 -4.07 12.73 -12.08
CA TYR A 94 -5.47 12.86 -11.65
C TYR A 94 -5.88 14.29 -11.32
N ALA A 95 -4.98 15.10 -10.77
CA ALA A 95 -5.28 16.48 -10.38
C ALA A 95 -5.33 17.46 -11.56
N VAL A 96 -4.70 17.14 -12.70
CA VAL A 96 -4.65 18.04 -13.87
C VAL A 96 -6.03 18.34 -14.44
N LEU A 97 -6.89 17.33 -14.62
CA LEU A 97 -8.17 17.51 -15.33
C LEU A 97 -9.15 18.48 -14.63
N PRO A 98 -9.43 18.37 -13.32
CA PRO A 98 -10.31 19.32 -12.66
C PRO A 98 -9.78 20.76 -12.73
N ILE A 99 -8.48 20.96 -12.60
CA ILE A 99 -7.83 22.27 -12.71
C ILE A 99 -7.94 22.82 -14.15
N LEU A 100 -7.64 21.99 -15.13
CA LEU A 100 -7.74 22.30 -16.56
C LEU A 100 -9.16 22.74 -16.93
N ARG A 101 -10.16 21.91 -16.60
CA ARG A 101 -11.57 22.20 -16.90
C ARG A 101 -12.05 23.49 -16.25
N SER A 102 -11.75 23.67 -14.96
CA SER A 102 -12.18 24.88 -14.24
C SER A 102 -11.49 26.15 -14.75
N THR A 103 -10.24 26.03 -15.23
CA THR A 103 -9.54 27.14 -15.89
C THR A 103 -10.20 27.51 -17.22
N ILE A 104 -10.54 26.53 -18.05
CA ILE A 104 -11.26 26.76 -19.32
C ILE A 104 -12.61 27.40 -19.05
N THR A 105 -13.42 26.81 -18.17
CA THR A 105 -14.75 27.30 -17.82
C THR A 105 -14.70 28.70 -17.23
N GLY A 106 -13.73 28.98 -16.37
CA GLY A 106 -13.54 30.28 -15.74
C GLY A 106 -13.21 31.36 -16.76
N LEU A 107 -12.32 31.10 -17.70
CA LEU A 107 -11.94 32.05 -18.75
C LEU A 107 -13.06 32.25 -19.78
N GLN A 108 -13.72 31.18 -20.20
CA GLN A 108 -14.86 31.26 -21.14
C GLN A 108 -16.12 31.85 -20.52
N GLY A 109 -16.24 31.82 -19.18
CA GLY A 109 -17.33 32.40 -18.43
C GLY A 109 -17.22 33.92 -18.24
N VAL A 110 -16.13 34.55 -18.67
CA VAL A 110 -16.00 36.02 -18.62
C VAL A 110 -16.95 36.64 -19.65
N PRO A 111 -17.83 37.58 -19.26
CA PRO A 111 -18.79 38.18 -20.18
C PRO A 111 -18.09 38.85 -21.38
N PRO A 112 -18.46 38.53 -22.63
CA PRO A 112 -17.82 39.10 -23.83
C PRO A 112 -17.79 40.64 -23.84
N ALA A 113 -18.85 41.28 -23.37
CA ALA A 113 -18.95 42.75 -23.27
C ALA A 113 -17.82 43.37 -22.42
N VAL A 114 -17.39 42.68 -21.33
CA VAL A 114 -16.29 43.16 -20.48
C VAL A 114 -14.95 43.05 -21.22
N VAL A 115 -14.77 42.00 -22.00
CA VAL A 115 -13.58 41.82 -22.84
C VAL A 115 -13.53 42.83 -23.96
N GLU A 116 -14.67 43.07 -24.65
CA GLU A 116 -14.79 44.09 -25.71
C GLU A 116 -14.50 45.52 -25.19
N CYS A 117 -15.04 45.89 -24.02
CA CYS A 117 -14.71 47.15 -23.37
C CYS A 117 -13.23 47.31 -23.09
N ALA A 118 -12.58 46.26 -22.60
CA ALA A 118 -11.14 46.27 -22.31
C ALA A 118 -10.31 46.45 -23.61
N VAL A 119 -10.70 45.77 -24.70
CA VAL A 119 -10.05 45.94 -26.01
C VAL A 119 -10.28 47.35 -26.56
N ALA A 120 -11.52 47.89 -26.44
CA ALA A 120 -11.84 49.26 -26.86
C ALA A 120 -11.04 50.32 -26.09
N MET A 121 -10.65 50.05 -24.84
CA MET A 121 -9.76 50.90 -24.05
C MET A 121 -8.26 50.74 -24.45
N GLY A 122 -7.95 49.94 -25.45
CA GLY A 122 -6.59 49.76 -25.97
C GLY A 122 -5.72 48.74 -25.22
N LEU A 123 -6.34 47.88 -24.40
CA LEU A 123 -5.56 46.81 -23.72
C LEU A 123 -5.09 45.76 -24.73
N THR A 124 -3.82 45.42 -24.62
CA THR A 124 -3.25 44.28 -25.40
C THR A 124 -3.83 42.94 -24.92
N PRO A 125 -3.80 41.88 -25.73
CA PRO A 125 -4.35 40.56 -25.35
C PRO A 125 -3.75 40.00 -24.05
N ARG A 126 -2.50 40.32 -23.74
CA ARG A 126 -1.86 39.94 -22.47
C ARG A 126 -2.39 40.74 -21.28
N GLN A 127 -2.66 42.02 -21.48
CA GLN A 127 -3.28 42.88 -20.45
C GLN A 127 -4.72 42.47 -20.20
N VAL A 128 -5.52 42.19 -21.24
CA VAL A 128 -6.87 41.64 -21.11
C VAL A 128 -6.86 40.35 -20.29
N LEU A 129 -5.98 39.40 -20.61
CA LEU A 129 -5.83 38.15 -19.83
C LEU A 129 -5.52 38.45 -18.37
N ARG A 130 -4.50 39.26 -18.09
CA ARG A 130 -3.99 39.44 -16.74
C ARG A 130 -4.82 40.35 -15.86
N GLN A 131 -5.42 41.41 -16.45
CA GLN A 131 -6.10 42.47 -15.69
C GLN A 131 -7.62 42.29 -15.65
N VAL A 132 -8.18 41.54 -16.61
CA VAL A 132 -9.64 41.38 -16.75
C VAL A 132 -10.05 39.91 -16.57
N GLU A 133 -9.60 39.04 -17.49
CA GLU A 133 -10.08 37.65 -17.52
C GLU A 133 -9.58 36.84 -16.31
N TRP A 134 -8.30 36.96 -15.95
CA TRP A 134 -7.73 36.23 -14.83
C TRP A 134 -8.42 36.51 -13.48
N PRO A 135 -8.62 37.76 -13.05
CA PRO A 135 -9.33 38.05 -11.81
C PRO A 135 -10.76 37.53 -11.80
N LEU A 136 -11.46 37.59 -12.95
CA LEU A 136 -12.84 37.11 -13.07
C LEU A 136 -12.93 35.60 -13.14
N ALA A 137 -11.93 34.93 -13.71
CA ALA A 137 -11.84 33.46 -13.77
C ALA A 137 -11.35 32.83 -12.46
N LEU A 138 -10.69 33.60 -11.59
CA LEU A 138 -10.04 33.09 -10.37
C LEU A 138 -10.95 32.25 -9.46
N PRO A 139 -12.23 32.64 -9.20
CA PRO A 139 -13.13 31.81 -8.40
C PRO A 139 -13.36 30.41 -8.98
N SER A 140 -13.48 30.32 -10.32
CA SER A 140 -13.61 29.03 -11.01
C SER A 140 -12.33 28.21 -10.92
N ILE A 141 -11.16 28.82 -11.12
CA ILE A 141 -9.85 28.16 -11.01
C ILE A 141 -9.64 27.61 -9.60
N VAL A 142 -9.96 28.39 -8.56
CA VAL A 142 -9.89 27.94 -7.16
C VAL A 142 -10.85 26.77 -6.91
N SER A 143 -12.05 26.80 -7.51
CA SER A 143 -12.97 25.64 -7.42
C SER A 143 -12.35 24.38 -8.01
N GLY A 144 -11.64 24.46 -9.14
CA GLY A 144 -10.90 23.33 -9.71
C GLY A 144 -9.78 22.82 -8.82
N LEU A 145 -9.04 23.73 -8.18
CA LEU A 145 -8.01 23.36 -7.19
C LEU A 145 -8.61 22.63 -5.99
N ARG A 146 -9.75 23.08 -5.48
CA ARG A 146 -10.47 22.41 -4.37
C ARG A 146 -10.83 20.99 -4.74
N VAL A 147 -11.42 20.76 -5.91
CA VAL A 147 -11.75 19.42 -6.40
C VAL A 147 -10.50 18.57 -6.55
N ALA A 148 -9.42 19.12 -7.11
CA ALA A 148 -8.15 18.41 -7.28
C ALA A 148 -7.55 17.96 -5.94
N VAL A 149 -7.56 18.83 -4.92
CA VAL A 149 -7.04 18.51 -3.59
C VAL A 149 -7.87 17.41 -2.91
N VAL A 150 -9.20 17.50 -2.95
CA VAL A 150 -10.08 16.48 -2.35
C VAL A 150 -9.87 15.11 -3.01
N ILE A 151 -9.83 15.06 -4.35
CA ILE A 151 -9.48 13.84 -5.09
C ILE A 151 -8.07 13.37 -4.72
N GLY A 152 -7.12 14.31 -4.63
CA GLY A 152 -5.72 14.03 -4.27
C GLY A 152 -5.58 13.37 -2.90
N VAL A 153 -6.29 13.85 -1.87
CA VAL A 153 -6.30 13.22 -0.55
C VAL A 153 -6.80 11.77 -0.64
N GLY A 154 -7.92 11.52 -1.31
CA GLY A 154 -8.44 10.17 -1.47
C GLY A 154 -7.48 9.26 -2.27
N THR A 155 -6.89 9.75 -3.35
CA THR A 155 -5.94 8.96 -4.15
C THR A 155 -4.61 8.71 -3.42
N ALA A 156 -4.16 9.66 -2.59
CA ALA A 156 -2.96 9.50 -1.78
C ALA A 156 -3.11 8.40 -0.71
N THR A 157 -4.32 8.10 -0.22
CA THR A 157 -4.52 6.93 0.65
C THR A 157 -4.23 5.63 -0.08
N ILE A 158 -4.57 5.54 -1.38
CA ILE A 158 -4.31 4.35 -2.21
C ILE A 158 -2.82 4.24 -2.55
N ALA A 159 -2.11 5.37 -2.67
CA ALA A 159 -0.68 5.38 -2.95
C ALA A 159 0.18 4.70 -1.87
N SER A 160 -0.32 4.57 -0.64
CA SER A 160 0.34 3.80 0.41
C SER A 160 0.53 2.33 0.04
N ALA A 161 -0.37 1.74 -0.79
CA ALA A 161 -0.23 0.37 -1.29
C ALA A 161 1.04 0.15 -2.13
N ILE A 162 1.67 1.22 -2.63
CA ILE A 162 2.95 1.18 -3.34
C ILE A 162 4.10 1.79 -2.51
N GLY A 163 3.94 1.87 -1.20
CA GLY A 163 4.97 2.37 -0.28
C GLY A 163 5.20 3.88 -0.32
N ALA A 164 4.22 4.66 -0.75
CA ALA A 164 4.35 6.12 -0.77
C ALA A 164 4.22 6.77 0.61
N GLY A 165 3.88 6.00 1.63
CA GLY A 165 3.59 6.50 2.97
C GLY A 165 2.25 7.21 3.09
N GLY A 166 2.08 7.98 4.15
CA GLY A 166 0.87 8.74 4.42
C GLY A 166 -0.19 7.97 5.21
N LEU A 167 -1.34 8.60 5.41
CA LEU A 167 -2.43 8.06 6.25
C LEU A 167 -3.04 6.75 5.74
N GLY A 168 -2.83 6.43 4.47
CA GLY A 168 -3.26 5.16 3.88
C GLY A 168 -2.56 3.94 4.51
N ASP A 169 -1.36 4.09 5.07
CA ASP A 169 -0.65 3.00 5.74
C ASP A 169 -1.49 2.39 6.87
N TYR A 170 -2.15 3.23 7.67
CA TYR A 170 -3.05 2.76 8.72
C TYR A 170 -4.27 2.04 8.14
N ILE A 171 -4.81 2.52 7.01
CA ILE A 171 -5.97 1.89 6.36
C ILE A 171 -5.58 0.49 5.87
N PHE A 172 -4.47 0.35 5.15
CA PHE A 172 -4.02 -0.96 4.66
C PHE A 172 -3.57 -1.88 5.79
N ARG A 173 -2.88 -1.36 6.82
CA ARG A 173 -2.52 -2.12 8.02
C ARG A 173 -3.77 -2.65 8.73
N GLY A 174 -4.77 -1.79 8.92
CA GLY A 174 -6.03 -2.19 9.53
C GLY A 174 -6.83 -3.18 8.70
N LEU A 175 -6.79 -3.09 7.37
CA LEU A 175 -7.37 -4.08 6.47
C LEU A 175 -6.66 -5.43 6.61
N ALA A 176 -5.32 -5.44 6.63
CA ALA A 176 -4.54 -6.66 6.80
C ALA A 176 -4.82 -7.36 8.14
N MET A 177 -4.91 -6.58 9.23
CA MET A 177 -5.21 -7.10 10.58
C MET A 177 -6.72 -7.24 10.84
N VAL A 178 -7.56 -6.83 9.89
CA VAL A 178 -9.03 -6.73 10.01
C VAL A 178 -9.44 -6.01 11.32
N ASP A 179 -8.79 -4.87 11.56
CA ASP A 179 -8.99 -4.03 12.73
C ASP A 179 -9.60 -2.67 12.35
N ALA A 180 -10.88 -2.48 12.72
CA ALA A 180 -11.61 -1.26 12.43
C ALA A 180 -11.02 -0.02 13.12
N THR A 181 -10.38 -0.19 14.29
CA THR A 181 -9.76 0.92 15.02
C THR A 181 -8.58 1.48 14.25
N VAL A 182 -7.73 0.61 13.71
CA VAL A 182 -6.57 0.98 12.90
C VAL A 182 -7.02 1.60 11.57
N ILE A 183 -8.06 1.03 10.91
CA ILE A 183 -8.65 1.62 9.68
C ILE A 183 -9.12 3.05 9.96
N LEU A 184 -9.88 3.25 11.03
CA LEU A 184 -10.42 4.56 11.41
C LEU A 184 -9.32 5.55 11.79
N ALA A 185 -8.23 5.09 12.39
CA ALA A 185 -7.06 5.92 12.72
C ALA A 185 -6.40 6.53 11.48
N GLY A 186 -6.51 5.88 10.31
CA GLY A 186 -6.07 6.44 9.02
C GLY A 186 -7.18 7.23 8.32
N ALA A 187 -8.38 6.66 8.23
CA ALA A 187 -9.48 7.20 7.43
C ALA A 187 -10.05 8.52 7.97
N LEU A 188 -10.24 8.65 9.30
CA LEU A 188 -10.77 9.87 9.90
C LEU A 188 -9.83 11.08 9.72
N PRO A 189 -8.52 11.00 10.03
CA PRO A 189 -7.60 12.09 9.75
C PRO A 189 -7.51 12.45 8.27
N ALA A 190 -7.56 11.46 7.35
CA ALA A 190 -7.58 11.73 5.91
C ALA A 190 -8.83 12.51 5.49
N ALA A 191 -10.02 12.11 5.97
CA ALA A 191 -11.25 12.84 5.72
C ALA A 191 -11.23 14.28 6.30
N LEU A 192 -10.73 14.43 7.53
CA LEU A 192 -10.57 15.74 8.16
C LEU A 192 -9.58 16.62 7.38
N LEU A 193 -8.48 16.04 6.90
CA LEU A 193 -7.52 16.73 6.05
C LEU A 193 -8.17 17.24 4.75
N ALA A 194 -8.97 16.41 4.08
CA ALA A 194 -9.68 16.80 2.87
C ALA A 194 -10.64 17.97 3.12
N LEU A 195 -11.42 17.90 4.21
CA LEU A 195 -12.35 18.98 4.61
C LEU A 195 -11.61 20.26 5.00
N ALA A 196 -10.50 20.15 5.73
CA ALA A 196 -9.69 21.30 6.13
C ALA A 196 -9.06 21.98 4.91
N ALA A 197 -8.50 21.21 3.98
CA ALA A 197 -7.91 21.73 2.75
C ALA A 197 -8.97 22.39 1.84
N ASP A 198 -10.15 21.78 1.70
CA ASP A 198 -11.27 22.36 0.96
C ASP A 198 -11.71 23.70 1.58
N ALA A 199 -11.90 23.76 2.89
CA ALA A 199 -12.27 24.95 3.61
C ALA A 199 -11.20 26.06 3.50
N ALA A 200 -9.91 25.69 3.55
CA ALA A 200 -8.81 26.64 3.39
C ALA A 200 -8.79 27.27 1.99
N LEU A 201 -8.93 26.45 0.95
CA LEU A 201 -8.97 26.94 -0.43
C LEU A 201 -10.23 27.77 -0.70
N ALA A 202 -11.39 27.40 -0.13
CA ALA A 202 -12.60 28.21 -0.21
C ALA A 202 -12.40 29.58 0.46
N ALA A 203 -11.79 29.62 1.65
CA ALA A 203 -11.48 30.85 2.35
C ALA A 203 -10.49 31.72 1.55
N ALA A 204 -9.45 31.11 0.94
CA ALA A 204 -8.50 31.79 0.07
C ALA A 204 -9.20 32.42 -1.15
N GLY A 205 -10.10 31.67 -1.80
CA GLY A 205 -10.91 32.18 -2.91
C GLY A 205 -11.79 33.34 -2.52
N HIS A 206 -12.42 33.31 -1.35
CA HIS A 206 -13.26 34.42 -0.84
C HIS A 206 -12.42 35.65 -0.45
N LEU A 207 -11.16 35.46 0.01
CA LEU A 207 -10.29 36.59 0.33
C LEU A 207 -9.74 37.28 -0.94
N ALA A 208 -9.67 36.56 -2.04
CA ALA A 208 -9.31 37.11 -3.34
C ALA A 208 -10.41 38.03 -3.92
N ASP A 209 -11.68 37.85 -3.49
CA ASP A 209 -12.79 38.75 -3.83
C ASP A 209 -12.92 39.88 -2.77
N PRO A 210 -12.63 41.15 -3.10
CA PRO A 210 -12.73 42.26 -2.16
C PRO A 210 -14.10 42.40 -1.50
N ARG A 211 -15.17 41.95 -2.19
CA ARG A 211 -16.57 42.05 -1.70
C ARG A 211 -16.90 40.98 -0.67
N ARG A 212 -16.12 39.90 -0.59
CA ARG A 212 -16.35 38.74 0.28
C ARG A 212 -15.30 38.59 1.39
N ARG A 213 -14.38 39.54 1.56
CA ARG A 213 -13.38 39.54 2.62
C ARG A 213 -14.06 39.49 3.99
N SER A 214 -13.78 38.45 4.76
CA SER A 214 -14.33 38.24 6.10
C SER A 214 -13.21 37.87 7.07
N ARG A 215 -13.29 38.35 8.32
CA ARG A 215 -12.40 37.97 9.39
C ARG A 215 -12.39 36.44 9.59
N ARG A 216 -13.54 35.79 9.40
CA ARG A 216 -13.68 34.32 9.48
C ARG A 216 -12.78 33.61 8.46
N ASN A 217 -12.68 34.13 7.22
CA ASN A 217 -11.82 33.51 6.20
C ASN A 217 -10.33 33.57 6.58
N TRP A 218 -9.88 34.68 7.17
CA TRP A 218 -8.55 34.80 7.71
C TRP A 218 -8.29 33.82 8.86
N VAL A 219 -9.24 33.66 9.79
CA VAL A 219 -9.14 32.71 10.88
C VAL A 219 -9.01 31.28 10.33
N VAL A 220 -9.83 30.89 9.35
CA VAL A 220 -9.75 29.55 8.73
C VAL A 220 -8.36 29.32 8.10
N LEU A 221 -7.88 30.27 7.29
CA LEU A 221 -6.57 30.12 6.64
C LEU A 221 -5.42 30.05 7.65
N THR A 222 -5.41 30.91 8.65
CA THR A 222 -4.35 30.90 9.66
C THR A 222 -4.39 29.65 10.50
N THR A 223 -5.57 29.15 10.86
CA THR A 223 -5.70 27.88 11.62
C THR A 223 -5.18 26.70 10.79
N VAL A 224 -5.60 26.57 9.52
CA VAL A 224 -5.12 25.48 8.66
C VAL A 224 -3.61 25.61 8.38
N ALA A 225 -3.11 26.83 8.17
CA ALA A 225 -1.67 27.04 7.97
C ALA A 225 -0.84 26.67 9.23
N ILE A 226 -1.33 27.01 10.42
CA ILE A 226 -0.67 26.63 11.68
C ILE A 226 -0.68 25.12 11.87
N LEU A 227 -1.81 24.45 11.61
CA LEU A 227 -1.93 23.00 11.69
C LEU A 227 -1.01 22.31 10.67
N ALA A 228 -1.00 22.78 9.41
CA ALA A 228 -0.10 22.24 8.39
C ALA A 228 1.39 22.47 8.74
N ALA A 229 1.75 23.65 9.21
CA ALA A 229 3.11 23.92 9.67
C ALA A 229 3.49 23.05 10.87
N GLY A 230 2.59 22.88 11.83
CA GLY A 230 2.78 22.04 13.00
C GLY A 230 3.01 20.57 12.62
N THR A 231 2.24 20.02 11.68
CA THR A 231 2.41 18.63 11.18
C THR A 231 3.72 18.48 10.42
N LEU A 232 4.09 19.44 9.58
CA LEU A 232 5.37 19.43 8.84
C LEU A 232 6.58 19.52 9.77
N VAL A 233 6.51 20.33 10.83
CA VAL A 233 7.57 20.42 11.84
C VAL A 233 7.65 19.12 12.64
N ALA A 234 6.51 18.58 13.10
CA ALA A 234 6.47 17.31 13.82
C ALA A 234 7.01 16.15 12.97
N GLY A 235 6.67 16.11 11.67
CA GLY A 235 7.22 15.13 10.74
C GLY A 235 8.73 15.25 10.55
N ARG A 236 9.26 16.49 10.50
CA ARG A 236 10.72 16.72 10.37
C ARG A 236 11.52 16.37 11.62
N THR A 237 10.97 16.54 12.79
CA THR A 237 11.64 16.14 14.05
C THR A 237 11.71 14.62 14.21
N SER A 238 10.86 13.88 13.52
CA SER A 238 10.89 12.40 13.47
C SER A 238 11.86 11.86 12.41
N THR A 239 12.26 12.65 11.40
CA THR A 239 13.22 12.26 10.38
C THR A 239 14.67 12.54 10.85
N GLY A 240 15.16 11.74 11.81
CA GLY A 240 16.57 11.52 11.99
C GLY A 240 17.18 10.92 10.71
N ARG A 241 18.52 10.90 10.61
CA ARG A 241 19.19 10.19 9.52
C ARG A 241 18.75 8.73 9.56
N VAL A 242 18.02 8.29 8.54
CA VAL A 242 17.64 6.89 8.37
C VAL A 242 18.84 6.14 7.83
N ASP A 243 19.26 5.09 8.53
CA ASP A 243 20.39 4.25 8.11
C ASP A 243 19.91 3.11 7.21
N ILE A 244 18.79 2.48 7.55
CA ILE A 244 18.25 1.30 6.86
C ILE A 244 16.73 1.40 6.73
N VAL A 245 16.21 1.03 5.56
CA VAL A 245 14.77 0.95 5.28
C VAL A 245 14.34 -0.52 5.28
N VAL A 246 13.46 -0.89 6.20
CA VAL A 246 12.90 -2.24 6.32
C VAL A 246 11.52 -2.29 5.67
N GLY A 247 11.31 -3.24 4.76
CA GLY A 247 10.04 -3.50 4.12
C GLY A 247 9.33 -4.75 4.63
N SER A 248 8.06 -4.93 4.24
CA SER A 248 7.33 -6.19 4.37
C SER A 248 6.26 -6.34 3.30
N LYS A 249 5.83 -7.58 3.06
CA LYS A 249 4.61 -7.87 2.28
C LYS A 249 3.35 -7.55 3.11
N ASN A 250 2.16 -7.66 2.47
CA ASN A 250 0.88 -7.15 2.99
C ASN A 250 0.04 -8.19 3.75
N PHE A 251 0.66 -8.96 4.63
CA PHE A 251 -0.05 -9.87 5.54
C PHE A 251 0.64 -9.95 6.91
N THR A 252 -0.09 -10.36 7.93
CA THR A 252 0.28 -10.23 9.35
C THR A 252 1.67 -10.77 9.66
N GLU A 253 1.99 -11.98 9.24
CA GLU A 253 3.31 -12.58 9.49
C GLU A 253 4.45 -11.71 8.94
N GLN A 254 4.28 -11.16 7.76
CA GLN A 254 5.29 -10.31 7.15
C GLN A 254 5.47 -8.98 7.88
N VAL A 255 4.38 -8.43 8.42
CA VAL A 255 4.45 -7.23 9.28
C VAL A 255 5.20 -7.54 10.57
N VAL A 256 4.92 -8.69 11.21
CA VAL A 256 5.65 -9.17 12.40
C VAL A 256 7.13 -9.39 12.08
N LEU A 257 7.45 -10.03 10.96
CA LEU A 257 8.83 -10.27 10.53
C LEU A 257 9.56 -8.96 10.15
N GLY A 258 8.86 -8.00 9.54
CA GLY A 258 9.40 -6.68 9.26
C GLY A 258 9.74 -5.93 10.55
N GLU A 259 8.85 -5.97 11.55
CA GLU A 259 9.12 -5.42 12.88
C GLU A 259 10.30 -6.13 13.57
N LEU A 260 10.39 -7.45 13.45
CA LEU A 260 11.50 -8.22 14.00
C LEU A 260 12.85 -7.76 13.42
N VAL A 261 12.93 -7.66 12.11
CA VAL A 261 14.12 -7.17 11.39
C VAL A 261 14.44 -5.73 11.83
N ALA A 262 13.45 -4.86 11.89
CA ALA A 262 13.63 -3.47 12.30
C ALA A 262 14.18 -3.36 13.73
N GLN A 263 13.54 -4.03 14.70
CA GLN A 263 13.94 -3.94 16.11
C GLN A 263 15.31 -4.57 16.39
N VAL A 264 15.68 -5.66 15.70
CA VAL A 264 17.00 -6.27 15.83
C VAL A 264 18.09 -5.33 15.30
N ILE A 265 17.84 -4.63 14.20
CA ILE A 265 18.76 -3.61 13.66
C ILE A 265 18.85 -2.39 14.59
N GLU A 266 17.73 -1.93 15.15
CA GLU A 266 17.69 -0.80 16.10
C GLU A 266 18.46 -1.09 17.39
N ARG A 267 18.46 -2.35 17.85
CA ARG A 267 19.28 -2.75 19.02
C ARG A 267 20.79 -2.62 18.78
N GLN A 268 21.22 -2.45 17.51
CA GLN A 268 22.59 -2.13 17.16
C GLN A 268 22.88 -0.61 17.11
N GLY A 269 21.92 0.22 17.53
CA GLY A 269 22.05 1.68 17.52
C GLY A 269 21.83 2.35 16.15
N LEU A 270 21.30 1.60 15.17
CA LEU A 270 20.98 2.12 13.84
C LEU A 270 19.54 2.64 13.80
N THR A 271 19.30 3.65 12.97
CA THR A 271 17.95 4.19 12.74
C THR A 271 17.28 3.50 11.57
N VAL A 272 16.04 3.01 11.79
CA VAL A 272 15.28 2.24 10.82
C VAL A 272 14.01 2.99 10.40
N ASP A 273 13.80 3.12 9.08
CA ASP A 273 12.52 3.47 8.50
C ASP A 273 11.72 2.20 8.17
N ARG A 274 10.47 2.16 8.57
CA ARG A 274 9.57 1.02 8.38
C ARG A 274 8.62 1.28 7.22
N ARG A 275 8.79 0.53 6.13
CA ARG A 275 7.87 0.50 4.98
C ARG A 275 7.17 -0.85 4.92
N LEU A 276 6.38 -1.10 5.94
CA LEU A 276 5.65 -2.35 6.08
C LEU A 276 4.38 -2.33 5.21
N ASN A 277 3.89 -3.53 4.87
CA ASN A 277 2.63 -3.69 4.14
C ASN A 277 2.64 -3.12 2.71
N LEU A 278 3.75 -3.30 1.99
CA LEU A 278 3.97 -2.75 0.64
C LEU A 278 3.13 -3.41 -0.46
N GLY A 279 2.56 -4.57 -0.22
CA GLY A 279 1.86 -5.37 -1.23
C GLY A 279 2.41 -6.79 -1.35
N GLY A 280 2.15 -7.46 -2.47
CA GLY A 280 2.60 -8.84 -2.70
C GLY A 280 4.08 -8.95 -3.06
N THR A 281 4.50 -10.20 -3.35
CA THR A 281 5.88 -10.60 -3.62
C THR A 281 6.57 -9.73 -4.68
N ALA A 282 5.92 -9.50 -5.83
CA ALA A 282 6.52 -8.72 -6.92
C ALA A 282 6.83 -7.28 -6.50
N ILE A 283 5.94 -6.65 -5.71
CA ILE A 283 6.10 -5.28 -5.24
C ILE A 283 7.25 -5.17 -4.23
N ALA A 284 7.30 -6.08 -3.25
CA ALA A 284 8.36 -6.08 -2.25
C ALA A 284 9.74 -6.35 -2.87
N HIS A 285 9.81 -7.28 -3.82
CA HIS A 285 11.04 -7.60 -4.54
C HIS A 285 11.54 -6.42 -5.39
N GLU A 286 10.65 -5.78 -6.15
CA GLU A 286 11.00 -4.60 -6.94
C GLU A 286 11.44 -3.41 -6.05
N ALA A 287 10.80 -3.24 -4.87
CA ALA A 287 11.22 -2.27 -3.88
C ALA A 287 12.67 -2.50 -3.40
N LEU A 288 13.06 -3.75 -3.20
CA LEU A 288 14.43 -4.12 -2.82
C LEU A 288 15.42 -3.82 -3.95
N LEU A 289 15.12 -4.22 -5.18
CA LEU A 289 16.02 -4.01 -6.33
C LEU A 289 16.19 -2.53 -6.67
N SER A 290 15.12 -1.75 -6.63
CA SER A 290 15.15 -0.31 -6.92
C SER A 290 15.74 0.54 -5.79
N GLY A 291 15.97 -0.05 -4.60
CA GLY A 291 16.44 0.67 -3.41
C GLY A 291 15.37 1.44 -2.68
N GLY A 292 14.10 1.12 -2.92
CA GLY A 292 12.97 1.63 -2.12
C GLY A 292 12.97 1.08 -0.70
N ILE A 293 13.48 -0.13 -0.51
CA ILE A 293 13.78 -0.76 0.79
C ILE A 293 15.18 -1.39 0.74
N ASP A 294 15.77 -1.64 1.89
CA ASP A 294 17.10 -2.25 2.02
C ASP A 294 17.02 -3.72 2.41
N VAL A 295 15.98 -4.12 3.12
CA VAL A 295 15.78 -5.49 3.60
C VAL A 295 14.30 -5.78 3.82
N TYR A 296 13.89 -7.02 3.54
CA TYR A 296 12.61 -7.60 3.96
C TYR A 296 12.78 -9.12 4.14
N VAL A 297 11.78 -9.80 4.67
CA VAL A 297 11.80 -11.27 4.79
C VAL A 297 11.09 -11.89 3.60
N GLU A 298 11.73 -12.85 2.94
CA GLU A 298 11.12 -13.62 1.85
C GLU A 298 11.19 -15.11 2.18
N TYR A 299 10.41 -15.91 1.45
CA TYR A 299 10.39 -17.35 1.58
C TYR A 299 11.12 -17.98 0.41
N THR A 300 11.96 -18.96 0.69
CA THR A 300 12.83 -19.59 -0.32
C THR A 300 12.05 -20.20 -1.48
N GLY A 301 10.93 -20.89 -1.21
CA GLY A 301 10.07 -21.45 -2.26
C GLY A 301 9.40 -20.36 -3.13
N THR A 302 8.99 -19.24 -2.52
CA THR A 302 8.45 -18.08 -3.26
C THR A 302 9.52 -17.45 -4.14
N SER A 303 10.73 -17.27 -3.61
CA SER A 303 11.85 -16.76 -4.39
C SER A 303 12.17 -17.68 -5.58
N LEU A 304 12.21 -18.99 -5.35
CA LEU A 304 12.49 -19.97 -6.40
C LEU A 304 11.47 -19.88 -7.54
N THR A 305 10.18 -19.96 -7.20
CA THR A 305 9.12 -20.18 -8.18
C THR A 305 8.54 -18.88 -8.74
N ALA A 306 8.23 -17.91 -7.87
CA ALA A 306 7.55 -16.68 -8.28
C ALA A 306 8.50 -15.54 -8.71
N ILE A 307 9.74 -15.51 -8.17
CA ILE A 307 10.72 -14.47 -8.52
C ILE A 307 11.63 -14.95 -9.65
N PHE A 308 12.22 -16.14 -9.49
CA PHE A 308 13.23 -16.63 -10.43
C PHE A 308 12.69 -17.60 -11.49
N ASN A 309 11.40 -17.97 -11.42
CA ASN A 309 10.75 -18.91 -12.35
C ASN A 309 11.49 -20.26 -12.49
N GLU A 310 12.11 -20.74 -11.43
CA GLU A 310 12.76 -22.04 -11.37
C GLU A 310 11.73 -23.14 -11.04
N PRO A 311 12.00 -24.40 -11.44
CA PRO A 311 11.12 -25.51 -11.12
C PRO A 311 10.93 -25.73 -9.63
N VAL A 312 9.74 -26.19 -9.25
CA VAL A 312 9.41 -26.55 -7.85
C VAL A 312 10.34 -27.68 -7.37
N SER A 313 10.88 -27.55 -6.17
CA SER A 313 11.72 -28.56 -5.53
C SER A 313 11.34 -28.70 -4.05
N ALA A 314 11.32 -29.92 -3.54
CA ALA A 314 11.08 -30.22 -2.13
C ALA A 314 12.39 -30.31 -1.30
N ASP A 315 13.55 -30.22 -1.92
CA ASP A 315 14.84 -30.22 -1.23
C ASP A 315 15.18 -28.82 -0.72
N SER A 316 14.97 -28.59 0.57
CA SER A 316 15.18 -27.29 1.24
C SER A 316 16.60 -26.75 1.04
N GLU A 317 17.63 -27.60 1.10
CA GLU A 317 19.00 -27.12 0.96
C GLU A 317 19.32 -26.75 -0.49
N ALA A 318 18.91 -27.56 -1.44
CA ALA A 318 19.06 -27.26 -2.87
C ALA A 318 18.33 -25.97 -3.26
N VAL A 319 17.09 -25.77 -2.75
CA VAL A 319 16.31 -24.55 -2.94
C VAL A 319 17.05 -23.35 -2.36
N TYR A 320 17.52 -23.42 -1.11
CA TYR A 320 18.24 -22.32 -0.47
C TYR A 320 19.51 -21.93 -1.23
N GLN A 321 20.31 -22.90 -1.66
CA GLN A 321 21.52 -22.63 -2.44
C GLN A 321 21.21 -21.99 -3.80
N THR A 322 20.24 -22.52 -4.53
CA THR A 322 19.81 -21.96 -5.82
C THR A 322 19.34 -20.51 -5.65
N VAL A 323 18.47 -20.24 -4.69
CA VAL A 323 17.93 -18.90 -4.42
C VAL A 323 19.04 -17.94 -4.00
N ARG A 324 19.98 -18.39 -3.16
CA ARG A 324 21.14 -17.58 -2.76
C ARG A 324 21.98 -17.16 -3.96
N ASP A 325 22.26 -18.08 -4.87
CA ASP A 325 23.10 -17.80 -6.04
C ASP A 325 22.37 -16.88 -7.04
N ARG A 326 21.04 -17.03 -7.19
CA ARG A 326 20.21 -16.13 -8.01
C ARG A 326 20.15 -14.72 -7.42
N TYR A 327 19.97 -14.57 -6.12
CA TYR A 327 19.98 -13.26 -5.46
C TYR A 327 21.34 -12.59 -5.55
N ALA A 328 22.43 -13.34 -5.37
CA ALA A 328 23.78 -12.79 -5.48
C ALA A 328 24.04 -12.20 -6.88
N ALA A 329 23.52 -12.81 -7.94
CA ALA A 329 23.65 -12.33 -9.32
C ALA A 329 22.96 -10.96 -9.55
N VAL A 330 21.98 -10.58 -8.72
CA VAL A 330 21.26 -9.28 -8.81
C VAL A 330 21.64 -8.33 -7.68
N GLY A 331 22.75 -8.57 -6.97
CA GLY A 331 23.23 -7.66 -5.92
C GLY A 331 22.45 -7.73 -4.61
N VAL A 332 21.74 -8.82 -4.36
CA VAL A 332 21.00 -9.10 -3.14
C VAL A 332 21.68 -10.24 -2.35
N THR A 333 21.70 -10.12 -1.05
CA THR A 333 22.20 -11.14 -0.13
C THR A 333 21.02 -11.87 0.50
N LEU A 334 20.95 -13.20 0.32
CA LEU A 334 20.06 -14.05 1.10
C LEU A 334 20.75 -14.32 2.45
N MET A 335 20.12 -13.91 3.54
CA MET A 335 20.59 -14.15 4.90
C MET A 335 20.22 -15.57 5.37
N PRO A 336 20.79 -16.07 6.48
CA PRO A 336 20.44 -17.36 7.02
C PRO A 336 18.93 -17.50 7.30
N ARG A 337 18.45 -18.75 7.24
CA ARG A 337 17.05 -19.11 7.51
C ARG A 337 16.67 -18.84 8.96
N LEU A 338 15.49 -18.28 9.19
CA LEU A 338 15.01 -17.91 10.52
C LEU A 338 14.66 -19.11 11.41
N GLY A 339 14.37 -20.29 10.81
CA GLY A 339 14.13 -21.54 11.53
C GLY A 339 12.70 -22.08 11.42
N PHE A 340 11.87 -21.50 10.56
CA PHE A 340 10.53 -22.01 10.28
C PHE A 340 10.22 -22.03 8.78
N ASN A 341 9.31 -22.90 8.43
CA ASN A 341 8.76 -23.04 7.09
C ASN A 341 7.29 -22.57 7.11
N ASN A 342 6.95 -21.61 6.25
CA ASN A 342 5.58 -21.16 6.05
C ASN A 342 5.06 -21.66 4.70
N THR A 343 4.78 -22.96 4.62
CA THR A 343 4.18 -23.55 3.43
C THR A 343 2.75 -23.10 3.23
N PHE A 344 2.22 -23.23 2.02
CA PHE A 344 0.79 -23.12 1.80
C PHE A 344 0.04 -24.23 2.54
N ALA A 345 -1.11 -23.87 3.11
CA ALA A 345 -2.04 -24.80 3.72
C ALA A 345 -3.39 -24.73 3.00
N VAL A 346 -3.95 -25.88 2.65
CA VAL A 346 -5.34 -25.96 2.20
C VAL A 346 -6.24 -25.95 3.43
N LEU A 347 -7.20 -25.04 3.44
CA LEU A 347 -8.03 -24.74 4.61
C LEU A 347 -9.51 -24.97 4.31
N VAL A 348 -10.19 -25.54 5.28
CA VAL A 348 -11.65 -25.70 5.32
C VAL A 348 -12.18 -25.26 6.68
N ARG A 349 -13.50 -25.10 6.85
CA ARG A 349 -14.08 -24.85 8.18
C ARG A 349 -13.84 -26.05 9.11
N GLY A 350 -13.47 -25.78 10.37
CA GLY A 350 -13.13 -26.83 11.33
C GLY A 350 -14.33 -27.74 11.72
N ASP A 351 -15.53 -27.21 11.77
CA ASP A 351 -16.77 -27.98 11.98
C ASP A 351 -17.08 -28.89 10.78
N GLU A 352 -16.90 -28.41 9.56
CA GLU A 352 -17.09 -29.17 8.34
C GLU A 352 -16.05 -30.30 8.19
N ALA A 353 -14.78 -30.00 8.49
CA ALA A 353 -13.71 -31.02 8.52
C ALA A 353 -14.05 -32.16 9.47
N LYS A 354 -14.49 -31.83 10.70
CA LYS A 354 -14.92 -32.83 11.69
C LYS A 354 -16.15 -33.62 11.23
N ARG A 355 -17.15 -32.94 10.67
CA ARG A 355 -18.38 -33.56 10.18
C ARG A 355 -18.13 -34.57 9.06
N LEU A 356 -17.17 -34.28 8.18
CA LEU A 356 -16.82 -35.13 7.05
C LEU A 356 -15.69 -36.12 7.34
N GLY A 357 -15.05 -36.02 8.51
CA GLY A 357 -13.85 -36.80 8.85
C GLY A 357 -12.66 -36.46 7.93
N MET A 358 -12.56 -35.21 7.46
CA MET A 358 -11.59 -34.77 6.46
C MET A 358 -10.33 -34.25 7.13
N THR A 359 -9.20 -34.84 6.80
CA THR A 359 -7.88 -34.51 7.37
C THR A 359 -6.83 -34.22 6.30
N THR A 360 -7.03 -34.69 5.05
CA THR A 360 -6.05 -34.58 3.97
C THR A 360 -6.63 -33.89 2.73
N VAL A 361 -5.73 -33.37 1.89
CA VAL A 361 -6.10 -32.77 0.59
C VAL A 361 -6.64 -33.82 -0.38
N SER A 362 -6.16 -35.06 -0.31
CA SER A 362 -6.70 -36.18 -1.11
C SER A 362 -8.15 -36.51 -0.74
N GLU A 363 -8.52 -36.44 0.55
CA GLU A 363 -9.92 -36.63 0.99
C GLU A 363 -10.82 -35.50 0.53
N LEU A 364 -10.34 -34.25 0.55
CA LEU A 364 -11.05 -33.11 -0.05
C LEU A 364 -11.32 -33.36 -1.53
N ALA A 365 -10.30 -33.74 -2.30
CA ALA A 365 -10.42 -34.00 -3.74
C ALA A 365 -11.43 -35.12 -4.02
N GLY A 366 -11.44 -36.18 -3.20
CA GLY A 366 -12.46 -37.24 -3.24
C GLY A 366 -13.87 -36.72 -2.98
N THR A 367 -14.05 -35.90 -1.95
CA THR A 367 -15.33 -35.33 -1.55
C THR A 367 -15.89 -34.38 -2.62
N VAL A 368 -15.09 -33.50 -3.17
CA VAL A 368 -15.49 -32.57 -4.24
C VAL A 368 -15.93 -33.31 -5.49
N ARG A 369 -15.24 -34.40 -5.84
CA ARG A 369 -15.54 -35.20 -7.04
C ARG A 369 -16.79 -36.09 -6.88
N LEU A 370 -17.03 -36.61 -5.68
CA LEU A 370 -18.12 -37.57 -5.44
C LEU A 370 -19.49 -36.92 -5.20
N LYS A 371 -19.53 -35.68 -4.74
CA LYS A 371 -20.77 -34.94 -4.47
C LYS A 371 -21.10 -34.02 -5.64
N ALA A 372 -21.61 -34.59 -6.73
CA ALA A 372 -22.07 -33.82 -7.90
C ALA A 372 -23.14 -32.78 -7.56
N ASP A 373 -23.89 -32.96 -6.45
CA ASP A 373 -24.99 -32.08 -6.01
C ASP A 373 -24.56 -31.03 -4.97
N ALA A 374 -23.36 -31.14 -4.38
CA ALA A 374 -22.85 -30.16 -3.42
C ALA A 374 -21.77 -29.31 -4.11
N THR A 375 -22.15 -28.12 -4.52
CA THR A 375 -21.20 -27.15 -5.13
C THR A 375 -20.25 -26.61 -4.06
N TRP A 376 -19.07 -27.19 -3.94
CA TRP A 376 -17.99 -26.60 -3.17
C TRP A 376 -17.49 -25.34 -3.87
N ASN A 377 -17.55 -24.23 -3.17
CA ASN A 377 -17.06 -22.94 -3.66
C ASN A 377 -15.64 -22.74 -3.17
N ALA A 378 -14.70 -22.66 -4.10
CA ALA A 378 -13.33 -22.32 -3.79
C ALA A 378 -13.11 -20.80 -3.87
N GLY A 379 -12.27 -20.28 -2.99
CA GLY A 379 -11.78 -18.90 -3.07
C GLY A 379 -10.30 -18.89 -2.81
N PHE A 380 -9.53 -18.11 -3.60
CA PHE A 380 -8.08 -18.03 -3.46
C PHE A 380 -7.56 -16.61 -3.64
N GLY A 381 -6.40 -16.31 -3.06
CA GLY A 381 -5.67 -15.07 -3.31
C GLY A 381 -5.13 -15.01 -4.74
N TYR A 382 -4.92 -13.78 -5.25
CA TYR A 382 -4.39 -13.54 -6.60
C TYR A 382 -3.12 -14.31 -6.89
N GLU A 383 -2.13 -14.22 -5.98
CA GLU A 383 -0.83 -14.88 -6.17
C GLU A 383 -0.98 -16.39 -6.27
N PHE A 384 -1.83 -17.01 -5.43
CA PHE A 384 -2.03 -18.44 -5.43
C PHE A 384 -2.67 -18.96 -6.72
N LEU A 385 -3.50 -18.16 -7.38
CA LEU A 385 -4.10 -18.53 -8.67
C LEU A 385 -3.11 -18.49 -9.83
N GLU A 386 -2.17 -17.54 -9.81
CA GLU A 386 -1.23 -17.28 -10.91
C GLU A 386 0.08 -18.05 -10.80
N ARG A 387 0.50 -18.41 -9.58
CA ARG A 387 1.78 -19.06 -9.34
C ARG A 387 1.84 -20.49 -9.88
N PRO A 388 3.00 -20.94 -10.38
CA PRO A 388 3.19 -22.34 -10.83
C PRO A 388 2.94 -23.39 -9.73
N ASP A 389 3.31 -23.05 -8.49
CA ASP A 389 3.13 -23.87 -7.29
C ASP A 389 1.78 -23.59 -6.58
N GLY A 390 0.88 -22.82 -7.21
CA GLY A 390 -0.42 -22.46 -6.69
C GLY A 390 -1.55 -23.40 -7.12
N PHE A 391 -2.76 -22.83 -7.29
CA PHE A 391 -3.99 -23.59 -7.53
C PHE A 391 -3.93 -24.50 -8.76
N LYS A 392 -3.40 -24.04 -9.88
CA LYS A 392 -3.32 -24.81 -11.12
C LYS A 392 -2.53 -26.10 -10.96
N GLY A 393 -1.37 -26.00 -10.34
CA GLY A 393 -0.53 -27.16 -10.05
C GLY A 393 -1.13 -28.08 -8.97
N LEU A 394 -1.69 -27.49 -7.90
CA LEU A 394 -2.42 -28.23 -6.85
C LEU A 394 -3.58 -29.03 -7.43
N SER A 395 -4.39 -28.40 -8.28
CA SER A 395 -5.50 -29.05 -8.99
C SER A 395 -5.02 -30.25 -9.81
N ALA A 396 -3.93 -30.09 -10.56
CA ALA A 396 -3.37 -31.18 -11.35
C ALA A 396 -2.82 -32.32 -10.45
N ALA A 397 -2.12 -31.98 -9.36
CA ALA A 397 -1.51 -32.96 -8.46
C ALA A 397 -2.56 -33.79 -7.70
N TYR A 398 -3.66 -33.18 -7.27
CA TYR A 398 -4.70 -33.83 -6.47
C TYR A 398 -5.95 -34.20 -7.24
N GLY A 399 -6.08 -33.75 -8.49
CA GLY A 399 -7.32 -33.93 -9.27
C GLY A 399 -8.49 -33.11 -8.69
N LEU A 400 -8.21 -31.94 -8.10
CA LEU A 400 -9.21 -31.03 -7.57
C LEU A 400 -9.97 -30.35 -8.72
N GLN A 401 -11.27 -30.58 -8.83
CA GLN A 401 -12.12 -29.99 -9.85
C GLN A 401 -13.37 -29.40 -9.20
N PHE A 402 -13.45 -28.08 -9.13
CA PHE A 402 -14.61 -27.38 -8.63
C PHE A 402 -15.63 -27.15 -9.76
N ALA A 403 -16.93 -27.22 -9.43
CA ALA A 403 -18.00 -27.00 -10.39
C ALA A 403 -18.01 -25.57 -10.96
N GLN A 404 -17.50 -24.60 -10.18
CA GLN A 404 -17.35 -23.20 -10.57
C GLN A 404 -15.88 -22.78 -10.50
N ALA A 405 -15.51 -21.80 -11.30
CA ALA A 405 -14.19 -21.18 -11.18
C ALA A 405 -13.99 -20.60 -9.78
N PRO A 406 -12.82 -20.77 -9.17
CA PRO A 406 -12.54 -20.20 -7.86
C PRO A 406 -12.74 -18.68 -7.84
N ARG A 407 -13.30 -18.16 -6.75
CA ARG A 407 -13.43 -16.73 -6.53
C ARG A 407 -12.05 -16.14 -6.21
N VAL A 408 -11.77 -14.98 -6.78
CA VAL A 408 -10.55 -14.24 -6.49
C VAL A 408 -10.83 -13.27 -5.36
N MET A 409 -10.04 -13.34 -4.29
CA MET A 409 -10.24 -12.52 -3.09
C MET A 409 -8.91 -11.99 -2.56
N ASP A 410 -8.96 -10.90 -1.80
CA ASP A 410 -7.80 -10.45 -1.02
C ASP A 410 -7.46 -11.47 0.07
N LEU A 411 -6.15 -11.73 0.26
CA LEU A 411 -5.65 -12.75 1.20
C LEU A 411 -6.14 -12.51 2.64
N ASN A 412 -6.27 -11.25 3.07
CA ASN A 412 -6.69 -10.91 4.44
C ASN A 412 -8.19 -11.13 4.68
N LEU A 413 -9.00 -11.11 3.61
CA LEU A 413 -10.45 -11.30 3.69
C LEU A 413 -10.86 -12.76 3.52
N ILE A 414 -10.02 -13.58 2.87
CA ILE A 414 -10.37 -14.93 2.45
C ILE A 414 -10.64 -15.89 3.61
N TYR A 415 -9.88 -15.77 4.71
CA TYR A 415 -10.09 -16.58 5.92
C TYR A 415 -11.46 -16.31 6.54
N ARG A 416 -11.92 -15.05 6.54
CA ARG A 416 -13.25 -14.69 7.04
C ARG A 416 -14.35 -15.15 6.13
N ALA A 417 -14.17 -15.06 4.81
CA ALA A 417 -15.12 -15.60 3.84
C ALA A 417 -15.30 -17.11 4.03
N LEU A 418 -14.21 -17.85 4.32
CA LEU A 418 -14.25 -19.26 4.67
C LEU A 418 -15.00 -19.49 5.98
N ALA A 419 -14.69 -18.76 7.03
CA ALA A 419 -15.35 -18.87 8.33
C ALA A 419 -16.86 -18.53 8.26
N ALA A 420 -17.24 -17.54 7.45
CA ALA A 420 -18.62 -17.14 7.20
C ALA A 420 -19.41 -18.12 6.30
N GLY A 421 -18.73 -19.10 5.67
CA GLY A 421 -19.36 -20.04 4.74
C GLY A 421 -19.67 -19.46 3.35
N GLU A 422 -19.08 -18.31 3.00
CA GLU A 422 -19.19 -17.73 1.66
C GLU A 422 -18.38 -18.51 0.62
N ILE A 423 -17.32 -19.17 1.09
CA ILE A 423 -16.53 -20.18 0.38
C ILE A 423 -16.35 -21.40 1.29
N ASP A 424 -16.02 -22.54 0.71
CA ASP A 424 -15.89 -23.82 1.42
C ASP A 424 -14.44 -24.25 1.59
N VAL A 425 -13.55 -23.78 0.71
CA VAL A 425 -12.13 -24.11 0.70
C VAL A 425 -11.31 -22.92 0.24
N THR A 426 -10.15 -22.77 0.85
CA THR A 426 -9.12 -21.82 0.43
C THR A 426 -7.72 -22.40 0.60
N ALA A 427 -6.71 -21.66 0.14
CA ALA A 427 -5.32 -21.86 0.50
C ALA A 427 -4.79 -20.59 1.15
N GLY A 428 -4.00 -20.75 2.19
CA GLY A 428 -3.38 -19.67 2.94
C GLY A 428 -2.08 -20.12 3.60
N ASP A 429 -1.50 -19.26 4.40
CA ASP A 429 -0.24 -19.52 5.09
C ASP A 429 -0.45 -20.47 6.28
N ALA A 430 0.33 -21.54 6.37
CA ALA A 430 0.24 -22.55 7.44
C ALA A 430 0.54 -21.99 8.85
N THR A 431 1.17 -20.84 8.92
CA THR A 431 1.48 -20.13 10.17
C THR A 431 0.52 -19.00 10.49
N SER A 432 -0.54 -18.78 9.68
CA SER A 432 -1.52 -17.73 9.90
C SER A 432 -2.24 -17.86 11.26
N GLY A 433 -2.23 -16.79 12.05
CA GLY A 433 -2.97 -16.72 13.32
C GLY A 433 -4.50 -16.78 13.13
N GLN A 434 -5.00 -16.43 11.95
CA GLN A 434 -6.43 -16.49 11.63
C GLN A 434 -6.98 -17.92 11.60
N ILE A 435 -6.14 -18.92 11.35
CA ILE A 435 -6.55 -20.34 11.36
C ILE A 435 -7.14 -20.71 12.72
N GLU A 436 -6.41 -20.39 13.79
CA GLU A 436 -6.84 -20.66 15.17
C GLU A 436 -7.97 -19.72 15.59
N ALA A 437 -7.81 -18.40 15.32
CA ALA A 437 -8.78 -17.38 15.69
C ALA A 437 -10.18 -17.60 15.10
N LEU A 438 -10.27 -18.20 13.92
CA LEU A 438 -11.54 -18.45 13.20
C LEU A 438 -11.98 -19.92 13.22
N GLY A 439 -11.28 -20.79 13.95
CA GLY A 439 -11.63 -22.20 14.07
C GLY A 439 -11.55 -22.98 12.76
N LEU A 440 -10.58 -22.64 11.90
CA LEU A 440 -10.37 -23.30 10.63
C LEU A 440 -9.53 -24.58 10.80
N ALA A 441 -9.66 -25.53 9.87
CA ALA A 441 -8.88 -26.74 9.82
C ALA A 441 -7.89 -26.69 8.65
N VAL A 442 -6.63 -27.08 8.95
CA VAL A 442 -5.59 -27.29 7.95
C VAL A 442 -5.68 -28.74 7.46
N LEU A 443 -5.77 -28.94 6.16
CA LEU A 443 -5.67 -30.25 5.56
C LEU A 443 -4.20 -30.61 5.28
N GLU A 444 -3.81 -31.84 5.61
CA GLU A 444 -2.46 -32.33 5.35
C GLU A 444 -2.21 -32.47 3.84
N ASP A 445 -1.10 -31.95 3.36
CA ASP A 445 -0.58 -32.15 2.01
C ASP A 445 0.05 -33.55 1.91
N ASP A 446 -0.79 -34.58 1.86
CA ASP A 446 -0.41 -36.00 1.90
C ASP A 446 0.40 -36.47 0.66
N ARG A 447 0.41 -35.66 -0.42
CA ARG A 447 1.25 -35.89 -1.61
C ARG A 447 2.52 -35.04 -1.63
N ARG A 448 2.74 -34.19 -0.62
CA ARG A 448 3.90 -33.28 -0.52
C ARG A 448 4.08 -32.44 -1.78
N TYR A 449 2.99 -31.86 -2.24
CA TYR A 449 2.97 -31.03 -3.44
C TYR A 449 3.68 -29.69 -3.25
N PHE A 450 3.45 -29.06 -2.10
CA PHE A 450 4.01 -27.74 -1.85
C PHE A 450 5.52 -27.81 -1.58
N PRO A 451 6.31 -26.89 -2.20
CA PRO A 451 7.73 -26.77 -1.90
C PRO A 451 7.98 -26.30 -0.46
N VAL A 452 9.23 -26.28 -0.08
CA VAL A 452 9.65 -25.74 1.21
C VAL A 452 9.78 -24.23 1.11
N TYR A 453 9.13 -23.51 2.02
CA TYR A 453 9.13 -22.06 2.11
C TYR A 453 9.83 -21.59 3.40
N ASP A 454 11.14 -21.83 3.50
CA ASP A 454 11.92 -21.36 4.64
C ASP A 454 11.99 -19.84 4.63
N ALA A 455 11.61 -19.20 5.74
CA ALA A 455 11.70 -17.76 5.89
C ALA A 455 13.15 -17.32 6.05
N ALA A 456 13.59 -16.36 5.25
CA ALA A 456 14.93 -15.79 5.34
C ALA A 456 14.91 -14.29 4.97
N PRO A 457 15.67 -13.43 5.66
CA PRO A 457 15.82 -12.04 5.26
C PRO A 457 16.58 -11.95 3.93
N VAL A 458 16.11 -11.12 3.03
CA VAL A 458 16.79 -10.74 1.78
C VAL A 458 17.13 -9.27 1.85
N ALA A 459 18.40 -8.94 1.63
CA ALA A 459 18.91 -7.60 1.83
C ALA A 459 19.80 -7.16 0.66
N ARG A 460 19.84 -5.87 0.38
CA ARG A 460 20.75 -5.31 -0.61
C ARG A 460 22.19 -5.52 -0.16
N ALA A 461 23.01 -6.14 -1.00
CA ALA A 461 24.41 -6.44 -0.66
C ALA A 461 25.21 -5.18 -0.30
N ALA A 462 24.98 -4.07 -1.00
CA ALA A 462 25.62 -2.79 -0.72
C ALA A 462 25.27 -2.27 0.68
N THR A 463 24.02 -2.38 1.13
CA THR A 463 23.59 -1.97 2.47
C THR A 463 24.23 -2.84 3.55
N MET A 464 24.32 -4.15 3.32
CA MET A 464 24.96 -5.07 4.29
C MET A 464 26.48 -4.85 4.41
N LEU A 465 27.12 -4.40 3.35
CA LEU A 465 28.54 -3.96 3.39
C LEU A 465 28.72 -2.62 4.10
N GLN A 466 27.80 -1.69 3.89
CA GLN A 466 27.82 -0.36 4.53
C GLN A 466 27.52 -0.43 6.04
N TYR A 467 26.65 -1.36 6.46
CA TYR A 467 26.22 -1.52 7.86
C TYR A 467 26.50 -2.95 8.36
N PRO A 468 27.78 -3.31 8.65
CA PRO A 468 28.15 -4.65 9.09
C PRO A 468 27.45 -5.09 10.39
N ALA A 469 27.12 -4.14 11.28
CA ALA A 469 26.39 -4.41 12.52
C ALA A 469 24.96 -4.93 12.21
N ALA A 470 24.27 -4.32 11.24
CA ALA A 470 22.96 -4.82 10.80
C ALA A 470 23.06 -6.23 10.19
N ALA A 471 24.07 -6.46 9.35
CA ALA A 471 24.30 -7.78 8.77
C ALA A 471 24.60 -8.85 9.85
N ALA A 472 25.33 -8.50 10.91
CA ALA A 472 25.58 -9.39 12.05
C ALA A 472 24.30 -9.66 12.84
N ALA A 473 23.50 -8.62 13.09
CA ALA A 473 22.21 -8.74 13.76
C ALA A 473 21.23 -9.64 13.00
N LEU A 474 21.14 -9.51 11.68
CA LEU A 474 20.30 -10.39 10.85
C LEU A 474 20.80 -11.84 10.88
N ARG A 475 22.11 -12.08 10.85
CA ARG A 475 22.68 -13.44 10.99
C ARG A 475 22.37 -14.06 12.35
N SER A 476 22.31 -13.27 13.41
CA SER A 476 22.02 -13.79 14.75
C SER A 476 20.57 -14.31 14.92
N LEU A 477 19.69 -14.03 13.96
CA LEU A 477 18.32 -14.59 13.89
C LEU A 477 18.29 -16.03 13.35
N GLU A 478 19.42 -16.58 12.88
CA GLU A 478 19.49 -17.93 12.31
C GLU A 478 18.88 -18.96 13.26
N SER A 479 17.88 -19.68 12.77
CA SER A 479 17.20 -20.77 13.50
C SER A 479 16.61 -20.37 14.87
N ARG A 480 16.33 -19.08 15.08
CA ARG A 480 15.81 -18.56 16.36
C ARG A 480 14.29 -18.58 16.46
N ILE A 481 13.57 -18.83 15.38
CA ILE A 481 12.12 -18.78 15.34
C ILE A 481 11.58 -20.15 14.94
N THR A 482 10.83 -20.80 15.81
CA THR A 482 10.12 -22.02 15.45
C THR A 482 8.76 -21.69 14.81
N ALA A 483 8.21 -22.62 14.03
CA ALA A 483 6.86 -22.46 13.46
C ALA A 483 5.79 -22.25 14.55
N ALA A 484 5.97 -22.85 15.74
CA ALA A 484 5.07 -22.66 16.87
C ALA A 484 5.14 -21.23 17.46
N GLU A 485 6.35 -20.67 17.54
CA GLU A 485 6.53 -19.28 17.99
C GLU A 485 5.97 -18.29 16.95
N MET A 486 6.19 -18.56 15.66
CA MET A 486 5.61 -17.72 14.61
C MET A 486 4.08 -17.73 14.64
N ARG A 487 3.45 -18.92 14.74
CA ARG A 487 1.98 -18.99 14.90
C ARG A 487 1.49 -18.24 16.13
N ARG A 488 2.20 -18.33 17.27
CA ARG A 488 1.83 -17.60 18.49
C ARG A 488 1.90 -16.09 18.29
N MET A 489 2.96 -15.59 17.65
CA MET A 489 3.08 -14.16 17.34
C MET A 489 1.97 -13.70 16.38
N ASN A 490 1.70 -14.48 15.34
CA ASN A 490 0.61 -14.19 14.41
C ASN A 490 -0.76 -14.20 15.09
N TYR A 491 -1.01 -15.16 16.02
CA TYR A 491 -2.24 -15.21 16.78
C TYR A 491 -2.38 -14.03 17.75
N ALA A 492 -1.31 -13.60 18.40
CA ALA A 492 -1.34 -12.43 19.26
C ALA A 492 -1.78 -11.17 18.49
N VAL A 493 -1.36 -11.05 17.21
CA VAL A 493 -1.78 -9.93 16.35
C VAL A 493 -3.19 -10.15 15.78
N ASP A 494 -3.47 -11.30 15.15
CA ASP A 494 -4.72 -11.56 14.43
C ASP A 494 -5.90 -11.84 15.36
N GLY A 495 -5.67 -12.64 16.41
CA GLY A 495 -6.69 -13.09 17.37
C GLY A 495 -6.85 -12.13 18.55
N GLU A 496 -5.76 -11.76 19.20
CA GLU A 496 -5.77 -10.94 20.42
C GLU A 496 -5.66 -9.43 20.15
N LYS A 497 -5.46 -9.04 18.88
CA LYS A 497 -5.36 -7.64 18.42
C LYS A 497 -4.22 -6.86 19.09
N GLN A 498 -3.14 -7.53 19.44
CA GLN A 498 -1.96 -6.89 19.99
C GLN A 498 -1.18 -6.15 18.88
N ASP A 499 -0.49 -5.07 19.28
CA ASP A 499 0.39 -4.33 18.35
C ASP A 499 1.59 -5.19 17.94
N PRO A 500 1.87 -5.35 16.62
CA PRO A 500 3.00 -6.14 16.12
C PRO A 500 4.35 -5.76 16.74
N ALA A 501 4.59 -4.46 16.95
CA ALA A 501 5.85 -4.01 17.55
C ALA A 501 5.98 -4.44 19.02
N ALA A 502 4.87 -4.48 19.76
CA ALA A 502 4.86 -4.96 21.14
C ALA A 502 5.07 -6.48 21.21
N VAL A 503 4.42 -7.25 20.33
CA VAL A 503 4.56 -8.71 20.23
C VAL A 503 6.02 -9.09 19.93
N VAL A 504 6.64 -8.41 18.97
CA VAL A 504 8.04 -8.65 18.59
C VAL A 504 8.99 -8.27 19.73
N ARG A 505 8.76 -7.16 20.40
CA ARG A 505 9.60 -6.75 21.54
C ARG A 505 9.58 -7.80 22.64
N ALA A 506 8.39 -8.28 23.01
CA ALA A 506 8.26 -9.34 24.01
C ALA A 506 8.97 -10.64 23.60
N PHE A 507 8.90 -11.00 22.31
CA PHE A 507 9.61 -12.15 21.76
C PHE A 507 11.14 -11.98 21.84
N LEU A 508 11.66 -10.83 21.39
CA LEU A 508 13.10 -10.54 21.42
C LEU A 508 13.67 -10.47 22.84
N ASP A 509 12.89 -9.96 23.79
CA ASP A 509 13.29 -9.91 25.20
C ASP A 509 13.33 -11.33 25.82
N LYS A 510 12.44 -12.21 25.36
CA LYS A 510 12.42 -13.63 25.78
C LYS A 510 13.64 -14.41 25.28
N ILE A 511 14.01 -14.24 23.97
CA ILE A 511 15.10 -15.04 23.38
C ILE A 511 16.49 -14.47 23.67
N GLY A 512 16.60 -13.20 24.04
CA GLY A 512 17.85 -12.52 24.40
C GLY A 512 18.95 -12.54 23.32
N GLY A 513 20.07 -11.87 23.59
CA GLY A 513 21.28 -12.00 22.76
C GLY A 513 21.37 -11.06 21.55
N PHE A 514 20.68 -9.90 21.56
CA PHE A 514 20.75 -8.87 20.51
C PHE A 514 21.28 -7.55 21.05
#